data_ef30c5b37a40679ed081d9dd74564557
#
_entry.id   ef30c5b37a40679ed081d9dd74564557
#
_cell.length_a   1.000
_cell.length_b   1.000
_cell.length_c   1.000
_cell.angle_alpha   90.00
_cell.angle_beta   90.00
_cell.angle_gamma   90.00
#
_symmetry.space_group_name_H-M   'P 1'
#
loop_
_entity.id
_entity.type
_entity.pdbx_description
1 polymer ?
#
loop_
_entity_poly.entity_id
_entity_poly.type
_entity_poly.pdbx_seq_one_letter_code
_entity_poly.pdbx_strand_id
1 'polypeptide(L)'
;MLISAKDIFSSVQRSAFGVQCLEIELPLSKSESNRALMILHYAGIEELRNSGIKGGGNSMVPELVEGSNSSLRQAQRPNSLGVSESLSNSDDTVLLQKHLNTLNKYLQGSLSGDCCPLTLELDCHNAGTVFRFLMTAVAVAEAQSRRDTNLTVRVKSQSQESESTVSVLLTGSDRMKKRPIDSLVEALRSLGVVIEYKGREGYPPILVRGGRIEGGRVEVSAEQSSQFASSLLLAAPLWKNGLELHLTGNLSSLPYIDMTIDMMRQCGIDVLRNERDITVKPGRYNIENIKVEPDWSAAAFWYEMASFSDNAEILLKNLNINSLQADAAAIKMFETLGVESIATEEGVVVGKTTRQQDNKTTRFVDAETQSSAFSVQRSAFSVQRSAFNFKDCPDLFPAVIAACAGNGVDATFTGLKNLSIKESDRKHAMMNELSKIGISFEDVSDDELKMFCSEKLPYFSEENPIIFNNYDDHRIAMALSLLSMKIGTISMENADVVSKSYPDFFKVINQ
;
A
#
# COMPACT_ATOMS: atom_id res chain seq x y z
N MET A 1 -13.41 -10.09 -18.68
CA MET A 1 -12.84 -8.99 -19.47
C MET A 1 -11.87 -9.59 -20.48
N LEU A 2 -11.95 -9.20 -21.75
CA LEU A 2 -10.96 -9.50 -22.76
C LEU A 2 -9.97 -8.33 -22.84
N ILE A 3 -8.68 -8.64 -22.88
CA ILE A 3 -7.59 -7.67 -22.95
C ILE A 3 -6.74 -8.07 -24.15
N SER A 4 -6.70 -7.23 -25.18
CA SER A 4 -5.92 -7.51 -26.38
C SER A 4 -4.69 -6.61 -26.49
N ALA A 5 -3.68 -7.11 -27.20
CA ALA A 5 -2.50 -6.31 -27.51
C ALA A 5 -2.86 -5.00 -28.24
N LYS A 6 -3.92 -4.98 -29.05
CA LYS A 6 -4.36 -3.80 -29.81
C LYS A 6 -4.84 -2.69 -28.87
N ASP A 7 -5.49 -3.04 -27.76
CA ASP A 7 -6.03 -2.07 -26.81
C ASP A 7 -4.89 -1.34 -26.08
N ILE A 8 -3.83 -2.07 -25.70
CA ILE A 8 -2.65 -1.51 -25.02
C ILE A 8 -1.69 -0.85 -26.01
N PHE A 9 -1.51 -1.42 -27.22
CA PHE A 9 -0.60 -0.89 -28.24
C PHE A 9 -1.00 0.46 -28.81
N SER A 10 -2.27 0.81 -28.82
CA SER A 10 -2.72 2.09 -29.40
C SER A 10 -2.11 3.30 -28.70
N SER A 11 -1.89 3.23 -27.39
CA SER A 11 -1.27 4.27 -26.58
C SER A 11 0.26 4.29 -26.71
N VAL A 12 0.90 3.12 -26.71
CA VAL A 12 2.37 2.99 -26.78
C VAL A 12 2.92 3.20 -28.19
N GLN A 13 2.22 2.76 -29.27
CA GLN A 13 2.65 2.97 -30.65
C GLN A 13 2.61 4.44 -31.06
N ARG A 14 1.78 5.29 -30.47
CA ARG A 14 1.80 6.72 -30.75
C ARG A 14 3.12 7.37 -30.33
N SER A 15 3.76 6.87 -29.24
CA SER A 15 5.09 7.33 -28.84
C SER A 15 6.22 6.74 -29.70
N ALA A 16 6.06 5.50 -30.20
CA ALA A 16 7.07 4.83 -31.04
C ALA A 16 7.26 5.46 -32.44
N PHE A 17 6.30 6.26 -32.94
CA PHE A 17 6.41 6.97 -34.19
C PHE A 17 6.94 8.42 -34.07
N GLY A 18 7.58 8.75 -32.92
CA GLY A 18 8.30 10.02 -32.75
C GLY A 18 7.40 11.24 -32.48
N VAL A 19 6.17 11.03 -31.98
CA VAL A 19 5.19 12.11 -31.90
C VAL A 19 4.89 12.58 -30.48
N GLN A 20 4.96 11.75 -29.43
CA GLN A 20 4.77 12.23 -28.05
C GLN A 20 5.17 11.18 -27.01
N CYS A 21 5.84 11.62 -25.93
CA CYS A 21 5.99 10.88 -24.67
C CYS A 21 4.59 10.58 -24.10
N LEU A 22 4.31 9.33 -23.71
CA LEU A 22 3.07 8.99 -23.05
C LEU A 22 3.09 9.53 -21.62
N GLU A 23 2.19 10.43 -21.28
CA GLU A 23 2.09 11.06 -19.98
C GLU A 23 1.08 10.32 -19.10
N ILE A 24 1.53 9.85 -17.93
CA ILE A 24 0.72 9.08 -17.00
C ILE A 24 0.62 9.76 -15.65
N GLU A 25 -0.58 10.00 -15.20
CA GLU A 25 -0.89 10.37 -13.83
C GLU A 25 -1.11 9.09 -13.02
N LEU A 26 -0.18 8.81 -12.10
CA LEU A 26 -0.28 7.67 -11.21
C LEU A 26 -1.28 7.96 -10.07
N PRO A 27 -1.94 6.92 -9.52
CA PRO A 27 -2.66 7.09 -8.27
C PRO A 27 -1.69 7.48 -7.16
N LEU A 28 -2.19 8.17 -6.14
CA LEU A 28 -1.41 8.46 -4.94
C LEU A 28 -1.13 7.19 -4.15
N SER A 29 0.01 7.14 -3.47
CA SER A 29 0.47 5.99 -2.72
C SER A 29 -0.55 5.55 -1.67
N LYS A 30 -1.08 4.34 -1.83
CA LYS A 30 -1.98 3.71 -0.86
C LYS A 30 -1.32 3.59 0.51
N SER A 31 -0.05 3.21 0.54
CA SER A 31 0.72 3.01 1.76
C SER A 31 0.93 4.28 2.55
N GLU A 32 1.22 5.40 1.88
CA GLU A 32 1.34 6.72 2.49
C GLU A 32 -0.02 7.29 2.87
N SER A 33 -1.02 7.18 2.00
CA SER A 33 -2.39 7.66 2.26
C SER A 33 -2.99 7.04 3.52
N ASN A 34 -2.80 5.73 3.72
CA ASN A 34 -3.28 5.07 4.93
C ASN A 34 -2.56 5.57 6.19
N ARG A 35 -1.26 5.89 6.11
CA ARG A 35 -0.51 6.51 7.22
C ARG A 35 -0.95 7.94 7.47
N ALA A 36 -1.12 8.72 6.43
CA ALA A 36 -1.64 10.09 6.51
C ALA A 36 -3.02 10.13 7.18
N LEU A 37 -3.94 9.23 6.82
CA LEU A 37 -5.25 9.09 7.48
C LEU A 37 -5.12 8.80 8.97
N MET A 38 -4.19 7.94 9.37
CA MET A 38 -3.96 7.65 10.79
C MET A 38 -3.38 8.86 11.53
N ILE A 39 -2.44 9.59 10.92
CA ILE A 39 -1.89 10.84 11.48
C ILE A 39 -3.00 11.89 11.68
N LEU A 40 -3.84 12.10 10.66
CA LEU A 40 -4.99 13.01 10.72
C LEU A 40 -5.98 12.59 11.83
N HIS A 41 -6.29 11.30 11.93
CA HIS A 41 -7.16 10.77 12.96
C HIS A 41 -6.61 11.04 14.35
N TYR A 42 -5.32 10.77 14.59
CA TYR A 42 -4.68 10.98 15.88
C TYR A 42 -4.51 12.46 16.24
N ALA A 43 -4.22 13.33 15.27
CA ALA A 43 -4.21 14.78 15.48
C ALA A 43 -5.59 15.30 15.91
N GLY A 44 -6.67 14.85 15.27
CA GLY A 44 -8.04 15.23 15.63
C GLY A 44 -8.43 14.77 17.05
N ILE A 45 -7.96 13.61 17.47
CA ILE A 45 -8.15 13.13 18.85
C ILE A 45 -7.48 14.07 19.87
N GLU A 46 -6.30 14.59 19.57
CA GLU A 46 -5.59 15.52 20.45
C GLU A 46 -6.27 16.89 20.55
N GLU A 47 -6.82 17.40 19.44
CA GLU A 47 -7.56 18.65 19.44
C GLU A 47 -8.81 18.58 20.32
N LEU A 48 -9.54 17.45 20.28
CA LEU A 48 -10.69 17.22 21.18
C LEU A 48 -10.28 17.22 22.64
N ARG A 49 -9.13 16.65 22.99
CA ARG A 49 -8.59 16.65 24.38
C ARG A 49 -8.33 18.06 24.90
N ASN A 50 -7.81 18.94 24.04
CA ASN A 50 -7.35 20.27 24.43
C ASN A 50 -8.47 21.32 24.47
N SER A 51 -9.53 21.12 23.69
CA SER A 51 -10.66 22.07 23.59
C SER A 51 -11.54 22.07 24.83
N GLY A 52 -11.41 21.10 25.74
CA GLY A 52 -12.21 21.02 26.98
C GLY A 52 -13.72 20.93 26.75
N ILE A 53 -14.14 20.61 25.52
CA ILE A 53 -15.55 20.54 25.10
C ILE A 53 -16.18 19.33 25.79
N LYS A 54 -16.85 19.59 26.90
CA LYS A 54 -17.84 18.67 27.48
C LYS A 54 -19.01 18.56 26.52
N GLY A 55 -19.31 17.36 26.05
CA GLY A 55 -20.26 17.02 25.04
C GLY A 55 -21.48 17.93 24.93
N GLY A 56 -21.57 18.68 23.86
CA GLY A 56 -22.72 19.54 23.53
C GLY A 56 -22.35 20.57 22.49
N GLY A 57 -22.55 20.26 21.21
CA GLY A 57 -22.64 21.21 20.12
C GLY A 57 -21.38 21.38 19.28
N ASN A 58 -21.49 21.06 18.01
CA ASN A 58 -20.57 21.28 16.87
C ASN A 58 -19.11 20.86 17.07
N SER A 59 -18.86 19.61 16.87
CA SER A 59 -17.53 18.99 16.83
C SER A 59 -16.72 19.52 15.65
N MET A 60 -15.54 20.08 15.92
CA MET A 60 -14.48 20.38 14.94
C MET A 60 -13.55 19.19 14.71
N VAL A 61 -14.08 18.00 14.52
CA VAL A 61 -13.30 16.97 13.83
C VAL A 61 -13.54 17.26 12.35
N PRO A 62 -12.49 17.44 11.52
CA PRO A 62 -12.69 17.61 10.09
C PRO A 62 -13.45 16.38 9.60
N GLU A 63 -14.67 16.56 9.12
CA GLU A 63 -15.34 15.52 8.33
C GLU A 63 -14.43 15.31 7.12
N LEU A 64 -13.83 14.13 7.05
CA LEU A 64 -13.13 13.69 5.87
C LEU A 64 -14.21 13.54 4.79
N VAL A 65 -14.30 14.51 3.89
CA VAL A 65 -15.39 14.68 2.94
C VAL A 65 -15.43 13.50 1.98
N GLU A 66 -16.57 12.84 1.87
CA GLU A 66 -16.84 11.87 0.79
C GLU A 66 -16.84 12.63 -0.54
N GLY A 67 -15.97 12.22 -1.48
CA GLY A 67 -15.93 12.77 -2.83
C GLY A 67 -17.22 12.46 -3.58
N SER A 68 -18.15 13.43 -3.65
CA SER A 68 -19.28 13.39 -4.56
C SER A 68 -19.07 14.37 -5.70
N ASN A 69 -19.03 13.86 -6.93
CA ASN A 69 -19.21 14.64 -8.14
C ASN A 69 -20.53 15.41 -8.07
N SER A 70 -20.49 16.69 -7.78
CA SER A 70 -21.49 17.66 -8.30
C SER A 70 -20.99 19.08 -8.06
N SER A 71 -20.82 19.81 -9.17
CA SER A 71 -20.72 21.27 -9.23
C SER A 71 -21.87 21.93 -8.46
N LEU A 72 -21.54 22.87 -7.58
CA LEU A 72 -22.22 24.14 -7.33
C LEU A 72 -22.21 24.56 -5.86
N ARG A 73 -21.70 25.79 -5.70
CA ARG A 73 -21.86 26.76 -4.64
C ARG A 73 -20.71 26.89 -3.62
N GLN A 74 -19.83 27.83 -3.98
CA GLN A 74 -19.04 28.62 -3.03
C GLN A 74 -19.94 29.22 -1.95
N ALA A 75 -19.70 28.82 -0.71
CA ALA A 75 -20.06 29.62 0.45
C ALA A 75 -18.89 29.52 1.45
N GLN A 76 -18.32 30.66 1.72
CA GLN A 76 -17.19 30.93 2.61
C GLN A 76 -17.36 30.24 3.97
N ARG A 77 -16.50 29.23 4.26
CA ARG A 77 -16.14 28.80 5.60
C ARG A 77 -14.62 28.76 5.70
N PRO A 78 -14.01 29.25 6.78
CA PRO A 78 -12.57 29.22 6.92
C PRO A 78 -12.09 27.79 7.12
N ASN A 79 -11.20 27.36 6.24
CA ASN A 79 -10.25 26.25 6.37
C ASN A 79 -10.78 24.88 6.86
N SER A 80 -11.61 24.22 6.08
CA SER A 80 -11.55 22.77 6.00
C SER A 80 -10.33 22.44 5.10
N LEU A 81 -9.26 21.95 5.70
CA LEU A 81 -8.03 21.58 5.04
C LEU A 81 -8.31 20.72 3.81
N GLY A 82 -7.85 21.15 2.63
CA GLY A 82 -7.93 20.45 1.35
C GLY A 82 -7.10 19.17 1.27
N VAL A 83 -7.04 18.39 2.36
CA VAL A 83 -6.27 17.14 2.46
C VAL A 83 -7.00 15.96 1.81
N SER A 84 -8.34 16.03 1.65
CA SER A 84 -9.11 14.92 1.07
C SER A 84 -8.85 14.72 -0.44
N GLU A 85 -8.46 15.78 -1.17
CA GLU A 85 -8.10 15.70 -2.59
C GLU A 85 -6.67 15.19 -2.81
N SER A 86 -5.89 15.02 -1.72
CA SER A 86 -4.48 14.63 -1.72
C SER A 86 -4.25 13.22 -1.20
N LEU A 87 -5.26 12.34 -1.18
CA LEU A 87 -5.15 10.95 -0.75
C LEU A 87 -5.54 9.98 -1.87
N SER A 88 -5.03 8.75 -1.78
CA SER A 88 -5.37 7.68 -2.71
C SER A 88 -6.88 7.39 -2.72
N ASN A 89 -7.44 7.20 -3.90
CA ASN A 89 -8.81 6.73 -4.12
C ASN A 89 -8.95 5.20 -4.14
N SER A 90 -7.90 4.48 -3.70
CA SER A 90 -7.94 3.02 -3.59
C SER A 90 -8.96 2.53 -2.58
N ASP A 91 -9.54 1.35 -2.83
CA ASP A 91 -10.56 0.75 -1.94
C ASP A 91 -10.09 0.65 -0.49
N ASP A 92 -8.83 0.26 -0.25
CA ASP A 92 -8.27 0.14 1.10
C ASP A 92 -8.24 1.51 1.81
N THR A 93 -7.90 2.60 1.11
CA THR A 93 -7.84 3.96 1.70
C THR A 93 -9.25 4.49 1.98
N VAL A 94 -10.17 4.33 1.04
CA VAL A 94 -11.58 4.72 1.20
C VAL A 94 -12.22 3.94 2.36
N LEU A 95 -11.95 2.64 2.47
CA LEU A 95 -12.46 1.80 3.54
C LEU A 95 -11.92 2.23 4.92
N LEU A 96 -10.61 2.53 5.01
CA LEU A 96 -10.01 3.03 6.25
C LEU A 96 -10.66 4.34 6.67
N GLN A 97 -10.80 5.30 5.76
CA GLN A 97 -11.45 6.59 6.01
C GLN A 97 -12.87 6.42 6.53
N LYS A 98 -13.67 5.56 5.86
CA LYS A 98 -15.04 5.23 6.28
C LYS A 98 -15.08 4.69 7.70
N HIS A 99 -14.20 3.74 8.04
CA HIS A 99 -14.18 3.13 9.36
C HIS A 99 -13.70 4.10 10.46
N LEU A 100 -12.71 4.95 10.18
CA LEU A 100 -12.28 5.99 11.12
C LEU A 100 -13.40 7.01 11.38
N ASN A 101 -14.14 7.42 10.35
CA ASN A 101 -15.30 8.30 10.50
C ASN A 101 -16.41 7.62 11.34
N THR A 102 -16.68 6.35 11.10
CA THR A 102 -17.66 5.57 11.87
C THR A 102 -17.24 5.46 13.33
N LEU A 103 -15.96 5.15 13.58
CA LEU A 103 -15.39 5.06 14.93
C LEU A 103 -15.50 6.41 15.66
N ASN A 104 -15.18 7.52 15.00
CA ASN A 104 -15.29 8.85 15.58
C ASN A 104 -16.74 9.20 15.96
N LYS A 105 -17.71 8.93 15.07
CA LYS A 105 -19.14 9.14 15.35
C LYS A 105 -19.63 8.30 16.53
N TYR A 106 -19.18 7.05 16.61
CA TYR A 106 -19.51 6.14 17.70
C TYR A 106 -18.98 6.65 19.05
N LEU A 107 -17.73 7.11 19.11
CA LEU A 107 -17.10 7.64 20.31
C LEU A 107 -17.74 8.96 20.77
N GLN A 108 -18.24 9.78 19.86
CA GLN A 108 -18.90 11.03 20.17
C GLN A 108 -20.36 10.85 20.63
N GLY A 109 -20.87 9.61 20.69
CA GLY A 109 -22.27 9.33 21.01
C GLY A 109 -23.24 9.84 19.95
N SER A 110 -22.74 10.25 18.77
CA SER A 110 -23.53 10.84 17.68
C SER A 110 -24.32 9.81 16.87
N LEU A 111 -24.11 8.52 17.12
CA LEU A 111 -25.01 7.46 16.65
C LEU A 111 -26.26 7.43 17.54
N SER A 112 -27.05 8.51 17.47
CA SER A 112 -28.24 8.70 18.28
C SER A 112 -29.41 7.92 17.70
N GLY A 113 -29.90 7.00 18.50
CA GLY A 113 -31.15 6.26 18.35
C GLY A 113 -31.24 5.28 19.52
N ASP A 114 -32.43 4.88 19.91
CA ASP A 114 -32.68 3.93 21.02
C ASP A 114 -31.98 2.55 20.85
N CYS A 115 -31.10 2.41 19.87
CA CYS A 115 -30.37 1.21 19.45
C CYS A 115 -28.87 1.49 19.24
N CYS A 116 -28.15 2.21 20.13
CA CYS A 116 -26.70 2.21 20.05
C CYS A 116 -26.20 0.78 20.32
N PRO A 117 -25.59 0.06 19.36
CA PRO A 117 -25.16 -1.32 19.62
C PRO A 117 -24.09 -1.33 20.69
N LEU A 118 -24.19 -2.24 21.66
CA LEU A 118 -23.15 -2.48 22.66
C LEU A 118 -21.81 -2.88 22.03
N THR A 119 -21.85 -3.28 20.76
CA THR A 119 -20.69 -3.68 19.98
C THR A 119 -20.78 -3.09 18.58
N LEU A 120 -19.79 -2.26 18.21
CA LEU A 120 -19.63 -1.78 16.83
C LEU A 120 -18.90 -2.84 16.01
N GLU A 121 -19.42 -3.20 14.85
CA GLU A 121 -18.74 -4.12 13.92
C GLU A 121 -18.11 -3.33 12.77
N LEU A 122 -16.82 -3.60 12.51
CA LEU A 122 -16.05 -3.03 11.40
C LEU A 122 -15.49 -4.18 10.54
N ASP A 123 -16.05 -4.34 9.33
CA ASP A 123 -15.58 -5.33 8.35
C ASP A 123 -14.50 -4.73 7.45
N CYS A 124 -13.28 -5.21 7.61
CA CYS A 124 -12.11 -4.78 6.85
C CYS A 124 -11.96 -5.51 5.51
N HIS A 125 -12.89 -6.36 5.11
CA HIS A 125 -12.81 -7.19 3.90
C HIS A 125 -11.45 -7.92 3.82
N ASN A 126 -10.70 -7.80 2.72
CA ASN A 126 -9.36 -8.36 2.57
C ASN A 126 -8.24 -7.31 2.77
N ALA A 127 -8.55 -6.16 3.38
CA ALA A 127 -7.64 -5.03 3.54
C ALA A 127 -6.77 -5.16 4.81
N GLY A 128 -5.62 -5.80 4.69
CA GLY A 128 -4.74 -6.07 5.82
C GLY A 128 -4.22 -4.82 6.54
N THR A 129 -3.91 -3.75 5.81
CA THR A 129 -3.47 -2.47 6.38
C THR A 129 -4.60 -1.84 7.20
N VAL A 130 -5.81 -1.82 6.63
CA VAL A 130 -7.01 -1.29 7.31
C VAL A 130 -7.23 -2.01 8.63
N PHE A 131 -7.25 -3.35 8.61
CA PHE A 131 -7.46 -4.16 9.81
C PHE A 131 -6.43 -3.83 10.91
N ARG A 132 -5.13 -3.83 10.56
CA ARG A 132 -4.06 -3.63 11.53
C ARG A 132 -4.01 -2.21 12.09
N PHE A 133 -4.27 -1.21 11.26
CA PHE A 133 -4.32 0.19 11.71
C PHE A 133 -5.53 0.44 12.60
N LEU A 134 -6.69 -0.12 12.25
CA LEU A 134 -7.89 0.00 13.08
C LEU A 134 -7.76 -0.70 14.43
N MET A 135 -7.00 -1.81 14.56
CA MET A 135 -6.76 -2.44 15.86
C MET A 135 -6.20 -1.44 16.87
N THR A 136 -5.18 -0.67 16.47
CA THR A 136 -4.57 0.32 17.36
C THR A 136 -5.44 1.57 17.51
N ALA A 137 -6.11 2.03 16.44
CA ALA A 137 -7.03 3.16 16.49
C ALA A 137 -8.17 2.92 17.50
N VAL A 138 -8.80 1.75 17.44
CA VAL A 138 -9.86 1.34 18.37
C VAL A 138 -9.32 1.26 19.80
N ALA A 139 -8.15 0.67 20.00
CA ALA A 139 -7.53 0.58 21.32
C ALA A 139 -7.27 1.95 21.94
N VAL A 140 -6.78 2.92 21.15
CA VAL A 140 -6.55 4.31 21.58
C VAL A 140 -7.88 5.00 21.90
N ALA A 141 -8.86 4.88 21.03
CA ALA A 141 -10.16 5.51 21.15
C ALA A 141 -10.90 5.07 22.43
N GLU A 142 -10.92 3.76 22.70
CA GLU A 142 -11.51 3.17 23.90
C GLU A 142 -10.77 3.58 25.20
N ALA A 143 -9.43 3.67 25.15
CA ALA A 143 -8.65 4.12 26.31
C ALA A 143 -8.96 5.57 26.69
N GLN A 144 -9.44 6.38 25.75
CA GLN A 144 -9.81 7.77 25.98
C GLN A 144 -11.21 7.94 26.56
N SER A 145 -12.20 7.19 26.06
CA SER A 145 -13.57 7.25 26.56
C SER A 145 -13.64 6.91 28.06
N ARG A 146 -12.69 6.12 28.58
CA ARG A 146 -12.58 5.78 30.00
C ARG A 146 -11.89 6.84 30.86
N ARG A 147 -11.08 7.74 30.29
CA ARG A 147 -10.47 8.85 31.06
C ARG A 147 -11.45 9.96 31.35
N ASP A 148 -12.39 10.19 30.46
CA ASP A 148 -13.49 11.12 30.67
C ASP A 148 -14.65 10.39 31.36
N THR A 149 -14.62 10.37 32.70
CA THR A 149 -15.63 9.73 33.57
C THR A 149 -17.07 10.21 33.35
N ASN A 150 -17.31 11.06 32.33
CA ASN A 150 -18.61 11.56 31.91
C ASN A 150 -19.11 10.98 30.56
N LEU A 151 -18.33 10.14 29.90
CA LEU A 151 -18.70 9.44 28.62
C LEU A 151 -19.11 7.99 28.86
N THR A 152 -19.68 7.68 30.01
CA THR A 152 -20.50 6.51 30.20
C THR A 152 -21.73 6.69 29.28
N VAL A 153 -21.82 5.97 28.17
CA VAL A 153 -23.05 5.86 27.42
C VAL A 153 -24.08 5.25 28.38
N ARG A 154 -24.92 6.11 28.98
CA ARG A 154 -26.03 5.66 29.81
C ARG A 154 -27.07 5.03 28.91
N VAL A 155 -26.96 3.72 28.72
CA VAL A 155 -28.07 2.94 28.15
C VAL A 155 -29.13 2.86 29.26
N LYS A 156 -30.22 3.61 29.10
CA LYS A 156 -31.42 3.43 29.91
C LYS A 156 -32.06 2.09 29.53
N SER A 157 -31.67 1.03 30.22
CA SER A 157 -32.50 -0.17 30.27
C SER A 157 -33.41 -0.08 31.53
N GLN A 158 -34.65 -0.55 31.39
CA GLN A 158 -35.72 -0.36 32.37
C GLN A 158 -35.50 -1.02 33.74
N SER A 159 -34.34 -1.61 34.06
CA SER A 159 -34.22 -2.35 35.33
C SER A 159 -32.83 -2.45 36.00
N GLN A 160 -31.71 -1.99 35.38
CA GLN A 160 -30.42 -1.92 36.09
C GLN A 160 -29.45 -0.96 35.39
N GLU A 161 -28.80 -0.05 36.16
CA GLU A 161 -27.61 0.67 35.70
C GLU A 161 -26.43 -0.31 35.64
N SER A 162 -26.19 -0.88 34.45
CA SER A 162 -24.94 -1.60 34.22
C SER A 162 -24.01 -0.69 33.43
N GLU A 163 -22.79 -0.52 33.92
CA GLU A 163 -21.69 0.07 33.13
C GLU A 163 -21.41 -0.82 31.93
N SER A 164 -22.09 -0.56 30.83
CA SER A 164 -21.83 -1.28 29.58
C SER A 164 -20.57 -0.73 28.91
N THR A 165 -19.50 -1.50 28.97
CA THR A 165 -18.26 -1.21 28.25
C THR A 165 -18.49 -1.33 26.76
N VAL A 166 -18.25 -0.24 26.05
CA VAL A 166 -18.20 -0.18 24.61
C VAL A 166 -17.19 -1.20 24.08
N SER A 167 -17.50 -1.88 22.99
CA SER A 167 -16.59 -2.83 22.36
C SER A 167 -16.68 -2.77 20.85
N VAL A 168 -15.58 -3.04 20.17
CA VAL A 168 -15.51 -3.05 18.70
C VAL A 168 -15.09 -4.42 18.19
N LEU A 169 -15.92 -5.01 17.37
CA LEU A 169 -15.62 -6.26 16.63
C LEU A 169 -14.94 -5.92 15.31
N LEU A 170 -13.69 -6.33 15.17
CA LEU A 170 -12.95 -6.26 13.90
C LEU A 170 -13.01 -7.60 13.20
N THR A 171 -13.51 -7.59 11.97
CA THR A 171 -13.66 -8.79 11.14
C THR A 171 -13.17 -8.54 9.71
N GLY A 172 -13.31 -9.52 8.82
CA GLY A 172 -12.95 -9.43 7.42
C GLY A 172 -13.30 -10.70 6.66
N SER A 173 -12.92 -10.76 5.39
CA SER A 173 -13.14 -11.89 4.50
C SER A 173 -12.49 -13.18 5.02
N ASP A 174 -12.84 -14.33 4.45
CA ASP A 174 -12.23 -15.62 4.81
C ASP A 174 -10.72 -15.65 4.57
N ARG A 175 -10.22 -14.87 3.59
CA ARG A 175 -8.79 -14.69 3.40
C ARG A 175 -8.17 -13.87 4.53
N MET A 176 -8.82 -12.77 4.97
CA MET A 176 -8.35 -11.97 6.10
C MET A 176 -8.29 -12.79 7.39
N LYS A 177 -9.26 -13.67 7.63
CA LYS A 177 -9.30 -14.58 8.78
C LYS A 177 -8.16 -15.59 8.81
N LYS A 178 -7.41 -15.75 7.71
CA LYS A 178 -6.22 -16.61 7.62
C LYS A 178 -4.90 -15.85 7.76
N ARG A 179 -4.94 -14.51 7.89
CA ARG A 179 -3.75 -13.67 8.04
C ARG A 179 -3.44 -13.47 9.51
N PRO A 180 -2.19 -13.77 9.97
CA PRO A 180 -1.84 -13.68 11.38
C PRO A 180 -1.86 -12.24 11.89
N ILE A 181 -2.24 -12.07 13.16
CA ILE A 181 -2.30 -10.78 13.88
C ILE A 181 -1.81 -10.89 15.32
N ASP A 182 -1.37 -12.06 15.72
CA ASP A 182 -0.97 -12.42 17.09
C ASP A 182 0.06 -11.44 17.68
N SER A 183 1.13 -11.14 16.96
CA SER A 183 2.19 -10.26 17.44
C SER A 183 1.69 -8.83 17.76
N LEU A 184 0.76 -8.28 16.98
CA LEU A 184 0.15 -6.99 17.29
C LEU A 184 -0.83 -7.07 18.48
N VAL A 185 -1.59 -8.17 18.57
CA VAL A 185 -2.50 -8.40 19.70
C VAL A 185 -1.71 -8.51 21.01
N GLU A 186 -0.61 -9.25 21.03
CA GLU A 186 0.25 -9.39 22.21
C GLU A 186 0.87 -8.07 22.63
N ALA A 187 1.38 -7.29 21.66
CA ALA A 187 1.91 -5.96 21.93
C ALA A 187 0.85 -5.02 22.54
N LEU A 188 -0.37 -5.00 22.00
CA LEU A 188 -1.47 -4.20 22.53
C LEU A 188 -1.92 -4.69 23.91
N ARG A 189 -1.97 -6.01 24.12
CA ARG A 189 -2.28 -6.59 25.46
C ARG A 189 -1.23 -6.22 26.50
N SER A 190 0.07 -6.24 26.14
CA SER A 190 1.13 -5.82 27.06
C SER A 190 1.05 -4.34 27.43
N LEU A 191 0.46 -3.50 26.56
CA LEU A 191 0.15 -2.10 26.81
C LEU A 191 -1.17 -1.90 27.60
N GLY A 192 -1.86 -2.98 28.00
CA GLY A 192 -3.07 -2.93 28.83
C GLY A 192 -4.39 -2.94 28.07
N VAL A 193 -4.39 -3.27 26.78
CA VAL A 193 -5.61 -3.41 25.96
C VAL A 193 -6.25 -4.77 26.17
N VAL A 194 -7.57 -4.81 26.34
CA VAL A 194 -8.33 -6.07 26.44
C VAL A 194 -8.80 -6.47 25.04
N ILE A 195 -8.27 -7.57 24.52
CA ILE A 195 -8.59 -8.12 23.21
C ILE A 195 -8.96 -9.59 23.35
N GLU A 196 -10.09 -9.98 22.77
CA GLU A 196 -10.58 -11.35 22.72
C GLU A 196 -10.61 -11.85 21.27
N TYR A 197 -10.05 -13.03 21.02
CA TYR A 197 -10.28 -13.73 19.75
C TYR A 197 -11.70 -14.31 19.70
N LYS A 198 -12.43 -14.10 18.60
CA LYS A 198 -13.78 -14.64 18.40
C LYS A 198 -13.80 -15.87 17.49
N GLY A 199 -12.62 -16.35 17.10
CA GLY A 199 -12.41 -17.54 16.30
C GLY A 199 -11.10 -18.22 16.72
N ARG A 200 -10.27 -18.55 15.73
CA ARG A 200 -8.95 -19.14 15.96
C ARG A 200 -8.01 -18.14 16.63
N GLU A 201 -7.31 -18.56 17.67
CA GLU A 201 -6.29 -17.74 18.33
C GLU A 201 -5.18 -17.35 17.35
N GLY A 202 -4.71 -16.09 17.43
CA GLY A 202 -3.73 -15.51 16.51
C GLY A 202 -4.33 -14.93 15.22
N TYR A 203 -5.64 -15.07 14.99
CA TYR A 203 -6.31 -14.69 13.75
C TYR A 203 -7.62 -13.92 13.98
N PRO A 204 -8.04 -13.06 13.02
CA PRO A 204 -9.37 -12.47 13.05
C PRO A 204 -10.50 -13.54 13.08
N PRO A 205 -11.71 -13.20 13.58
CA PRO A 205 -12.14 -11.92 14.14
C PRO A 205 -11.69 -11.69 15.58
N ILE A 206 -11.58 -10.42 15.97
CA ILE A 206 -11.25 -10.04 17.35
C ILE A 206 -12.25 -9.02 17.89
N LEU A 207 -12.48 -9.06 19.22
CA LEU A 207 -13.25 -8.06 19.94
C LEU A 207 -12.28 -7.25 20.78
N VAL A 208 -12.23 -5.94 20.55
CA VAL A 208 -11.44 -4.97 21.32
C VAL A 208 -12.36 -4.29 22.32
N ARG A 209 -12.02 -4.37 23.62
CA ARG A 209 -12.82 -3.78 24.73
C ARG A 209 -12.16 -2.57 25.35
N GLY A 210 -11.11 -2.02 24.70
CA GLY A 210 -10.33 -0.93 25.22
C GLY A 210 -9.38 -1.34 26.34
N GLY A 211 -8.85 -0.34 27.05
CA GLY A 211 -7.86 -0.50 28.11
C GLY A 211 -7.23 0.84 28.47
N ARG A 212 -6.33 0.86 29.45
CA ARG A 212 -5.56 2.07 29.79
C ARG A 212 -4.17 1.95 29.15
N ILE A 213 -3.95 2.66 28.06
CA ILE A 213 -2.65 2.70 27.41
C ILE A 213 -1.87 3.91 27.91
N GLU A 214 -0.77 3.66 28.61
CA GLU A 214 0.16 4.72 29.03
C GLU A 214 1.42 4.77 28.16
N GLY A 215 1.62 3.79 27.27
CA GLY A 215 2.85 3.60 26.52
C GLY A 215 3.89 2.80 27.32
N GLY A 216 5.10 2.73 26.80
CA GLY A 216 6.21 2.00 27.40
C GLY A 216 6.90 1.07 26.42
N ARG A 217 7.54 0.00 26.91
CA ARG A 217 8.31 -0.92 26.08
C ARG A 217 7.46 -2.07 25.57
N VAL A 218 7.56 -2.38 24.27
CA VAL A 218 6.93 -3.53 23.63
C VAL A 218 7.86 -4.18 22.62
N GLU A 219 7.62 -5.47 22.35
CA GLU A 219 8.28 -6.23 21.30
C GLU A 219 7.28 -6.60 20.22
N VAL A 220 7.71 -6.52 18.94
CA VAL A 220 6.89 -6.86 17.78
C VAL A 220 7.72 -7.61 16.77
N SER A 221 7.18 -8.71 16.23
CA SER A 221 7.81 -9.44 15.15
C SER A 221 7.75 -8.66 13.83
N ALA A 222 8.92 -8.30 13.29
CA ALA A 222 9.05 -7.72 11.95
C ALA A 222 9.00 -8.78 10.84
N GLU A 223 9.00 -10.06 11.18
CA GLU A 223 8.97 -11.16 10.22
C GLU A 223 7.59 -11.32 9.57
N GLN A 224 6.52 -11.14 10.34
CA GLN A 224 5.16 -11.33 9.87
C GLN A 224 4.64 -10.11 9.08
N SER A 225 4.83 -8.90 9.62
CA SER A 225 4.33 -7.68 8.98
C SER A 225 4.92 -6.42 9.57
N SER A 226 5.51 -5.57 8.73
CA SER A 226 5.91 -4.20 9.10
C SER A 226 4.74 -3.31 9.52
N GLN A 227 3.50 -3.67 9.16
CA GLN A 227 2.30 -2.91 9.50
C GLN A 227 1.99 -2.96 11.00
N PHE A 228 2.45 -3.99 11.72
CA PHE A 228 2.29 -4.07 13.18
C PHE A 228 3.08 -2.96 13.87
N ALA A 229 4.37 -2.84 13.51
CA ALA A 229 5.20 -1.76 14.01
C ALA A 229 4.65 -0.39 13.61
N SER A 230 4.31 -0.19 12.32
CA SER A 230 3.75 1.07 11.82
C SER A 230 2.48 1.48 12.57
N SER A 231 1.60 0.54 12.89
CA SER A 231 0.35 0.82 13.61
C SER A 231 0.60 1.36 15.02
N LEU A 232 1.54 0.76 15.75
CA LEU A 232 1.91 1.18 17.10
C LEU A 232 2.66 2.52 17.10
N LEU A 233 3.62 2.70 16.17
CA LEU A 233 4.40 3.93 16.03
C LEU A 233 3.51 5.14 15.80
N LEU A 234 2.53 5.05 14.88
CA LEU A 234 1.61 6.14 14.55
C LEU A 234 0.76 6.58 15.77
N ALA A 235 0.42 5.67 16.67
CA ALA A 235 -0.37 5.97 17.85
C ALA A 235 0.47 6.46 19.07
N ALA A 236 1.75 6.11 19.07
CA ALA A 236 2.66 6.30 20.19
C ALA A 236 2.76 7.75 20.71
N PRO A 237 2.73 8.81 19.88
CA PRO A 237 2.79 10.19 20.37
C PRO A 237 1.66 10.56 21.33
N LEU A 238 0.50 9.89 21.25
CA LEU A 238 -0.64 10.13 22.12
C LEU A 238 -0.48 9.52 23.52
N TRP A 239 0.49 8.63 23.71
CA TRP A 239 0.70 7.92 24.98
C TRP A 239 1.60 8.73 25.92
N LYS A 240 1.26 8.72 27.21
CA LYS A 240 1.95 9.50 28.25
C LYS A 240 3.46 9.25 28.27
N ASN A 241 3.86 7.98 28.11
CA ASN A 241 5.26 7.55 28.15
C ASN A 241 5.87 7.34 26.75
N GLY A 242 5.12 7.67 25.67
CA GLY A 242 5.55 7.33 24.31
C GLY A 242 5.66 5.83 24.09
N LEU A 243 6.63 5.40 23.28
CA LEU A 243 6.84 4.00 22.94
C LEU A 243 8.33 3.69 22.80
N GLU A 244 8.77 2.59 23.38
CA GLU A 244 10.03 1.91 23.09
C GLU A 244 9.71 0.58 22.41
N LEU A 245 9.84 0.53 21.09
CA LEU A 245 9.53 -0.62 20.26
C LEU A 245 10.78 -1.40 19.93
N HIS A 246 10.84 -2.69 20.26
CA HIS A 246 11.89 -3.61 19.84
C HIS A 246 11.39 -4.53 18.74
N LEU A 247 12.10 -4.56 17.59
CA LEU A 247 11.77 -5.43 16.46
C LEU A 247 12.45 -6.80 16.62
N THR A 248 11.65 -7.86 16.72
CA THR A 248 12.12 -9.25 16.83
C THR A 248 12.05 -9.98 15.50
N GLY A 249 12.65 -11.18 15.43
CA GLY A 249 12.64 -12.04 14.23
C GLY A 249 13.52 -11.53 13.08
N ASN A 250 13.30 -12.07 11.90
CA ASN A 250 13.95 -11.61 10.69
C ASN A 250 13.37 -10.28 10.26
N LEU A 251 14.23 -9.28 10.10
CA LEU A 251 13.83 -7.96 9.63
C LEU A 251 13.48 -8.03 8.14
N SER A 252 12.21 -7.83 7.81
CA SER A 252 11.71 -7.75 6.43
C SER A 252 10.81 -6.54 6.27
N SER A 253 10.73 -6.02 5.05
CA SER A 253 9.87 -4.85 4.75
C SER A 253 10.19 -3.63 5.63
N LEU A 254 11.46 -3.46 6.04
CA LEU A 254 11.91 -2.33 6.86
C LEU A 254 11.61 -0.97 6.23
N PRO A 255 11.71 -0.75 4.91
CA PRO A 255 11.41 0.53 4.30
C PRO A 255 10.00 1.04 4.60
N TYR A 256 9.02 0.14 4.84
CA TYR A 256 7.67 0.57 5.23
C TYR A 256 7.60 1.10 6.68
N ILE A 257 8.50 0.62 7.56
CA ILE A 257 8.66 1.17 8.91
C ILE A 257 9.37 2.53 8.81
N ASP A 258 10.41 2.63 7.98
CA ASP A 258 11.14 3.87 7.74
C ASP A 258 10.24 4.94 7.15
N MET A 259 9.43 4.61 6.14
CA MET A 259 8.38 5.50 5.61
C MET A 259 7.46 6.01 6.72
N THR A 260 7.04 5.15 7.64
CA THR A 260 6.19 5.57 8.77
C THR A 260 6.91 6.58 9.66
N ILE A 261 8.17 6.30 10.01
CA ILE A 261 9.00 7.16 10.85
C ILE A 261 9.21 8.52 10.18
N ASP A 262 9.51 8.53 8.90
CA ASP A 262 9.80 9.77 8.17
C ASP A 262 8.54 10.63 8.01
N MET A 263 7.37 10.03 7.74
CA MET A 263 6.09 10.76 7.76
C MET A 263 5.79 11.33 9.15
N MET A 264 6.06 10.60 10.23
CA MET A 264 5.89 11.08 11.59
C MET A 264 6.83 12.26 11.89
N ARG A 265 8.10 12.18 11.47
CA ARG A 265 9.09 13.27 11.61
C ARG A 265 8.71 14.51 10.83
N GLN A 266 8.22 14.36 9.59
CA GLN A 266 7.69 15.48 8.78
C GLN A 266 6.53 16.18 9.50
N CYS A 267 5.76 15.43 10.27
CA CYS A 267 4.67 15.97 11.11
C CYS A 267 5.13 16.38 12.51
N GLY A 268 6.43 16.55 12.75
CA GLY A 268 6.99 17.14 13.97
C GLY A 268 7.16 16.17 15.15
N ILE A 269 7.02 14.85 14.94
CA ILE A 269 7.21 13.86 16.01
C ILE A 269 8.68 13.48 16.13
N ASP A 270 9.18 13.47 17.39
CA ASP A 270 10.55 13.02 17.70
C ASP A 270 10.59 11.47 17.75
N VAL A 271 11.22 10.90 16.75
CA VAL A 271 11.41 9.45 16.61
C VAL A 271 12.88 9.14 16.46
N LEU A 272 13.42 8.36 17.38
CA LEU A 272 14.78 7.82 17.31
C LEU A 272 14.72 6.38 16.85
N ARG A 273 15.60 6.02 15.90
CA ARG A 273 15.74 4.64 15.44
C ARG A 273 17.19 4.21 15.53
N ASN A 274 17.38 3.03 16.09
CA ASN A 274 18.67 2.35 16.17
C ASN A 274 18.44 0.87 15.82
N GLU A 275 18.78 0.47 14.59
CA GLU A 275 18.55 -0.88 14.04
C GLU A 275 17.19 -1.48 14.38
N ARG A 276 17.09 -2.20 15.50
CA ARG A 276 15.88 -2.90 15.98
C ARG A 276 15.05 -2.10 16.97
N ASP A 277 15.65 -1.08 17.57
CA ASP A 277 15.01 -0.29 18.60
C ASP A 277 14.51 1.05 18.05
N ILE A 278 13.24 1.34 18.29
CA ILE A 278 12.59 2.56 17.85
C ILE A 278 11.94 3.22 19.05
N THR A 279 12.33 4.46 19.34
CA THR A 279 11.77 5.24 20.44
C THR A 279 10.98 6.40 19.90
N VAL A 280 9.71 6.49 20.31
CA VAL A 280 8.81 7.59 19.99
C VAL A 280 8.50 8.34 21.28
N LYS A 281 8.82 9.63 21.32
CA LYS A 281 8.43 10.48 22.43
C LYS A 281 6.98 10.94 22.34
N PRO A 282 6.31 11.23 23.47
CA PRO A 282 5.03 11.90 23.44
C PRO A 282 5.14 13.23 22.67
N GLY A 283 4.14 13.52 21.84
CA GLY A 283 4.17 14.71 20.98
C GLY A 283 2.84 14.97 20.32
N ARG A 284 2.78 16.04 19.55
CA ARG A 284 1.60 16.43 18.77
C ARG A 284 1.93 16.46 17.28
N TYR A 285 1.04 15.90 16.48
CA TYR A 285 1.17 15.96 15.06
C TYR A 285 0.90 17.38 14.52
N ASN A 286 1.85 17.93 13.75
CA ASN A 286 1.62 19.06 12.87
C ASN A 286 1.24 18.53 11.47
N ILE A 287 -0.02 18.69 11.09
CA ILE A 287 -0.59 18.10 9.87
C ILE A 287 -0.40 18.98 8.62
N GLU A 288 0.14 20.20 8.74
CA GLU A 288 0.34 21.13 7.61
C GLU A 288 1.32 20.58 6.55
N ASN A 289 2.22 19.68 6.95
CA ASN A 289 3.30 19.17 6.10
C ASN A 289 3.03 17.75 5.55
N ILE A 290 1.82 17.22 5.71
CA ILE A 290 1.50 15.89 5.17
C ILE A 290 1.48 15.97 3.64
N LYS A 291 2.36 15.18 3.02
CA LYS A 291 2.42 14.99 1.57
C LYS A 291 2.32 13.50 1.28
N VAL A 292 1.59 13.17 0.23
CA VAL A 292 1.47 11.81 -0.30
C VAL A 292 2.00 11.83 -1.73
N GLU A 293 2.96 10.97 -2.02
CA GLU A 293 3.57 10.85 -3.34
C GLU A 293 2.74 9.92 -4.26
N PRO A 294 2.94 9.97 -5.59
CA PRO A 294 2.46 8.94 -6.51
C PRO A 294 2.96 7.56 -6.11
N ASP A 295 2.18 6.52 -6.41
CA ASP A 295 2.42 5.13 -5.96
C ASP A 295 3.49 4.44 -6.81
N TRP A 296 4.64 4.13 -6.21
CA TRP A 296 5.71 3.38 -6.87
C TRP A 296 5.33 1.93 -7.20
N SER A 297 4.42 1.33 -6.43
CA SER A 297 3.90 0.01 -6.80
C SER A 297 3.07 0.08 -8.08
N ALA A 298 2.31 1.17 -8.28
CA ALA A 298 1.57 1.41 -9.52
C ALA A 298 2.53 1.73 -10.67
N ALA A 299 3.60 2.50 -10.41
CA ALA A 299 4.65 2.81 -11.37
C ALA A 299 5.29 1.54 -11.95
N ALA A 300 5.49 0.49 -11.14
CA ALA A 300 6.13 -0.75 -11.56
C ALA A 300 5.45 -1.42 -12.78
N PHE A 301 4.12 -1.27 -12.94
CA PHE A 301 3.41 -1.79 -14.11
C PHE A 301 3.72 -0.99 -15.39
N TRP A 302 4.01 0.30 -15.28
CA TRP A 302 4.49 1.10 -16.41
C TRP A 302 5.93 0.77 -16.76
N TYR A 303 6.77 0.42 -15.80
CA TYR A 303 8.09 -0.16 -16.03
C TYR A 303 7.99 -1.52 -16.74
N GLU A 304 7.05 -2.38 -16.32
CA GLU A 304 6.76 -3.65 -17.00
C GLU A 304 6.35 -3.40 -18.46
N MET A 305 5.41 -2.48 -18.71
CA MET A 305 4.98 -2.09 -20.05
C MET A 305 6.16 -1.55 -20.87
N ALA A 306 6.98 -0.65 -20.31
CA ALA A 306 8.16 -0.13 -20.98
C ALA A 306 9.16 -1.23 -21.34
N SER A 307 9.30 -2.28 -20.49
CA SER A 307 10.16 -3.41 -20.74
C SER A 307 9.73 -4.26 -21.96
N PHE A 308 8.48 -4.19 -22.35
CA PHE A 308 7.92 -4.92 -23.48
C PHE A 308 8.01 -4.17 -24.83
N SER A 309 8.35 -2.89 -24.79
CA SER A 309 8.44 -2.03 -26.00
C SER A 309 9.87 -1.52 -26.19
N ASP A 310 10.37 -1.58 -27.42
CA ASP A 310 11.75 -1.16 -27.72
C ASP A 310 11.93 0.38 -27.83
N ASN A 311 10.84 1.14 -27.98
CA ASN A 311 10.88 2.58 -28.19
C ASN A 311 9.83 3.33 -27.35
N ALA A 312 9.39 2.77 -26.22
CA ALA A 312 8.45 3.47 -25.34
C ALA A 312 9.17 4.56 -24.56
N GLU A 313 8.58 5.76 -24.53
CA GLU A 313 8.89 6.82 -23.58
C GLU A 313 7.63 7.13 -22.78
N ILE A 314 7.67 6.90 -21.47
CA ILE A 314 6.52 7.08 -20.57
C ILE A 314 6.93 8.05 -19.47
N LEU A 315 6.30 9.22 -19.43
CA LEU A 315 6.45 10.16 -18.32
C LEU A 315 5.47 9.81 -17.20
N LEU A 316 6.01 9.37 -16.09
CA LEU A 316 5.28 9.13 -14.85
C LEU A 316 5.26 10.44 -14.05
N LYS A 317 4.16 11.20 -14.16
CA LYS A 317 4.03 12.55 -13.62
C LYS A 317 4.17 12.59 -12.09
N ASN A 318 4.85 13.62 -11.62
CA ASN A 318 5.06 13.91 -10.20
C ASN A 318 5.74 12.78 -9.42
N LEU A 319 6.22 11.72 -10.09
CA LEU A 319 6.93 10.63 -9.44
C LEU A 319 8.32 11.11 -9.02
N ASN A 320 8.72 10.80 -7.77
CA ASN A 320 10.01 11.22 -7.23
C ASN A 320 10.99 10.03 -7.25
N ILE A 321 12.11 10.16 -7.94
CA ILE A 321 13.14 9.12 -8.03
C ILE A 321 13.79 8.83 -6.67
N ASN A 322 13.80 9.80 -5.75
CA ASN A 322 14.33 9.67 -4.39
C ASN A 322 13.21 9.42 -3.36
N SER A 323 12.19 8.68 -3.73
CA SER A 323 11.06 8.35 -2.88
C SER A 323 11.44 7.47 -1.69
N LEU A 324 10.73 7.64 -0.57
CA LEU A 324 10.81 6.78 0.60
C LEU A 324 10.05 5.44 0.43
N GLN A 325 9.28 5.31 -0.64
CA GLN A 325 8.55 4.08 -0.92
C GLN A 325 9.53 2.95 -1.29
N ALA A 326 9.40 1.81 -0.61
CA ALA A 326 10.23 0.62 -0.85
C ALA A 326 10.27 0.21 -2.33
N ASP A 327 9.13 0.41 -3.00
CA ASP A 327 8.91 0.00 -4.38
C ASP A 327 9.62 0.91 -5.41
N ALA A 328 10.29 2.00 -4.99
CA ALA A 328 11.25 2.72 -5.83
C ALA A 328 12.43 1.83 -6.24
N ALA A 329 12.64 0.68 -5.57
CA ALA A 329 13.55 -0.38 -6.01
C ALA A 329 13.26 -0.90 -7.44
N ALA A 330 12.06 -0.64 -7.98
CA ALA A 330 11.70 -0.91 -9.37
C ALA A 330 12.72 -0.33 -10.36
N ILE A 331 13.27 0.86 -10.10
CA ILE A 331 14.31 1.48 -10.94
C ILE A 331 15.44 0.49 -11.24
N LYS A 332 16.07 -0.04 -10.17
CA LYS A 332 17.21 -0.97 -10.30
C LYS A 332 16.80 -2.33 -10.85
N MET A 333 15.62 -2.82 -10.50
CA MET A 333 15.14 -4.11 -10.98
C MET A 333 14.88 -4.06 -12.49
N PHE A 334 14.21 -3.04 -12.96
CA PHE A 334 13.89 -2.90 -14.38
C PHE A 334 15.07 -2.43 -15.23
N GLU A 335 16.07 -1.77 -14.63
CA GLU A 335 17.34 -1.49 -15.29
C GLU A 335 18.02 -2.78 -15.79
N THR A 336 17.95 -3.89 -15.02
CA THR A 336 18.45 -5.20 -15.45
C THR A 336 17.66 -5.80 -16.64
N LEU A 337 16.46 -5.30 -16.89
CA LEU A 337 15.62 -5.66 -18.04
C LEU A 337 15.71 -4.64 -19.18
N GLY A 338 16.64 -3.69 -19.09
CA GLY A 338 16.93 -2.69 -20.12
C GLY A 338 16.01 -1.47 -20.10
N VAL A 339 15.30 -1.21 -19.01
CA VAL A 339 14.49 0.00 -18.84
C VAL A 339 15.30 1.06 -18.12
N GLU A 340 15.51 2.20 -18.76
CA GLU A 340 16.19 3.37 -18.18
C GLU A 340 15.16 4.28 -17.49
N SER A 341 15.61 5.00 -16.46
CA SER A 341 14.83 5.96 -15.71
C SER A 341 15.54 7.31 -15.70
N ILE A 342 14.86 8.37 -16.12
CA ILE A 342 15.41 9.72 -16.18
C ILE A 342 14.52 10.62 -15.33
N ALA A 343 15.10 11.23 -14.29
CA ALA A 343 14.42 12.23 -13.49
C ALA A 343 14.27 13.53 -14.28
N THR A 344 13.09 14.12 -14.24
CA THR A 344 12.76 15.42 -14.84
C THR A 344 12.04 16.31 -13.82
N GLU A 345 11.81 17.58 -14.16
CA GLU A 345 11.01 18.48 -13.30
C GLU A 345 9.54 18.04 -13.20
N GLU A 346 9.02 17.30 -14.20
CA GLU A 346 7.64 16.86 -14.27
C GLU A 346 7.41 15.46 -13.67
N GLY A 347 8.49 14.70 -13.40
CA GLY A 347 8.42 13.35 -12.89
C GLY A 347 9.57 12.47 -13.36
N VAL A 348 9.28 11.18 -13.63
CA VAL A 348 10.27 10.20 -14.11
C VAL A 348 9.89 9.71 -15.49
N VAL A 349 10.78 9.86 -16.46
CA VAL A 349 10.64 9.26 -17.79
C VAL A 349 11.25 7.87 -17.77
N VAL A 350 10.47 6.86 -18.20
CA VAL A 350 10.89 5.46 -18.29
C VAL A 350 10.79 4.94 -19.71
N GLY A 351 11.77 4.14 -20.16
CA GLY A 351 11.77 3.59 -21.50
C GLY A 351 12.98 2.72 -21.81
N LYS A 352 12.89 1.95 -22.88
CA LYS A 352 14.06 1.27 -23.48
C LYS A 352 14.66 2.18 -24.54
N THR A 353 15.90 2.61 -24.34
CA THR A 353 16.62 3.37 -25.37
C THR A 353 17.38 2.42 -26.27
N THR A 354 16.95 2.24 -27.52
CA THR A 354 17.82 1.76 -28.58
C THR A 354 18.79 2.90 -28.92
N ARG A 355 19.92 2.99 -28.23
CA ARG A 355 21.01 3.87 -28.68
C ARG A 355 21.56 3.31 -30.00
N GLN A 356 20.99 3.73 -31.13
CA GLN A 356 21.79 3.84 -32.33
C GLN A 356 22.81 4.97 -32.08
N GLN A 357 24.08 4.62 -32.18
CA GLN A 357 25.18 5.58 -32.24
C GLN A 357 25.05 6.43 -33.50
N ASP A 358 24.19 7.42 -33.50
CA ASP A 358 24.26 8.52 -34.45
C ASP A 358 24.84 9.74 -33.70
N ASN A 359 26.13 9.97 -34.00
CA ASN A 359 26.83 11.19 -33.70
C ASN A 359 26.07 12.39 -34.29
N LYS A 360 25.12 12.98 -33.60
CA LYS A 360 24.76 14.41 -33.74
C LYS A 360 23.72 14.82 -32.71
N THR A 361 24.12 15.88 -32.01
CA THR A 361 23.29 16.86 -31.28
C THR A 361 22.97 16.52 -29.83
N THR A 362 23.95 16.83 -28.98
CA THR A 362 23.81 17.21 -27.59
C THR A 362 22.79 18.34 -27.42
N ARG A 363 21.73 18.07 -26.68
CA ARG A 363 20.97 19.07 -25.95
C ARG A 363 20.64 18.50 -24.59
N PHE A 364 21.55 18.66 -23.65
CA PHE A 364 21.21 18.57 -22.24
C PHE A 364 22.10 19.51 -21.46
N VAL A 365 21.46 20.26 -20.60
CA VAL A 365 22.00 21.25 -19.69
C VAL A 365 22.81 20.55 -18.62
N ASP A 366 24.01 21.07 -18.37
CA ASP A 366 24.95 20.60 -17.38
C ASP A 366 24.36 20.68 -15.97
N ALA A 367 24.30 19.55 -15.30
CA ALA A 367 24.34 19.47 -13.85
C ALA A 367 25.55 18.59 -13.48
N GLU A 368 26.59 19.25 -13.03
CA GLU A 368 27.79 18.62 -12.52
C GLU A 368 27.46 17.67 -11.36
N THR A 369 27.57 16.38 -11.58
CA THR A 369 28.02 15.44 -10.54
C THR A 369 28.63 14.22 -11.23
N GLN A 370 29.90 13.99 -10.93
CA GLN A 370 30.72 12.89 -11.42
C GLN A 370 30.06 11.54 -11.13
N SER A 371 29.72 10.78 -12.15
CA SER A 371 29.56 9.34 -12.07
C SER A 371 30.32 8.69 -13.23
N SER A 372 31.23 7.80 -12.87
CA SER A 372 32.10 7.03 -13.73
C SER A 372 31.29 6.27 -14.78
N ALA A 373 31.54 6.57 -16.04
CA ALA A 373 31.04 5.85 -17.18
C ALA A 373 31.59 4.42 -17.19
N PHE A 374 30.73 3.44 -16.93
CA PHE A 374 31.00 2.04 -17.25
C PHE A 374 30.47 1.76 -18.65
N SER A 375 31.38 1.64 -19.62
CA SER A 375 31.11 1.12 -20.94
C SER A 375 30.87 -0.38 -20.84
N VAL A 376 29.64 -0.83 -21.00
CA VAL A 376 29.33 -2.26 -21.16
C VAL A 376 29.51 -2.63 -22.63
N GLN A 377 30.64 -3.31 -22.92
CA GLN A 377 30.83 -4.04 -24.17
C GLN A 377 29.84 -5.21 -24.21
N ARG A 378 28.98 -5.24 -25.24
CA ARG A 378 28.24 -6.44 -25.61
C ARG A 378 29.21 -7.52 -26.08
N SER A 379 29.59 -8.43 -25.21
CA SER A 379 30.18 -9.71 -25.58
C SER A 379 29.10 -10.78 -25.57
N ALA A 380 29.17 -11.69 -26.53
CA ALA A 380 28.29 -12.79 -26.84
C ALA A 380 27.58 -13.43 -25.66
N PHE A 381 26.31 -13.73 -25.85
CA PHE A 381 25.39 -14.49 -25.02
C PHE A 381 26.04 -15.54 -24.11
N SER A 382 26.37 -15.15 -22.89
CA SER A 382 26.25 -16.02 -21.75
C SER A 382 24.85 -15.79 -21.19
N VAL A 383 24.07 -16.85 -20.99
CA VAL A 383 22.76 -16.79 -20.33
C VAL A 383 23.00 -16.23 -18.92
N GLN A 384 22.95 -14.91 -18.80
CA GLN A 384 23.15 -14.23 -17.54
C GLN A 384 21.81 -14.31 -16.81
N ARG A 385 21.71 -15.22 -15.85
CA ARG A 385 20.54 -15.31 -14.97
C ARG A 385 20.44 -14.03 -14.16
N SER A 386 19.35 -13.32 -14.35
CA SER A 386 19.02 -12.14 -13.54
C SER A 386 18.62 -12.59 -12.13
N ALA A 387 19.03 -11.85 -11.11
CA ALA A 387 18.71 -12.15 -9.72
C ALA A 387 17.98 -10.95 -9.09
N PHE A 388 16.84 -11.22 -8.46
CA PHE A 388 15.99 -10.20 -7.83
C PHE A 388 15.67 -10.57 -6.39
N ASN A 389 15.71 -9.59 -5.50
CA ASN A 389 15.39 -9.78 -4.08
C ASN A 389 14.20 -8.91 -3.67
N PHE A 390 13.14 -9.54 -3.17
CA PHE A 390 11.88 -8.90 -2.79
C PHE A 390 11.67 -8.78 -1.28
N LYS A 391 12.69 -9.04 -0.48
CA LYS A 391 12.60 -8.98 0.98
C LYS A 391 11.99 -7.66 1.48
N ASP A 392 12.39 -6.55 0.88
CA ASP A 392 11.99 -5.20 1.28
C ASP A 392 10.90 -4.57 0.38
N CYS A 393 10.66 -5.14 -0.81
CA CYS A 393 9.69 -4.66 -1.80
C CYS A 393 8.83 -5.80 -2.39
N PRO A 394 8.15 -6.60 -1.55
CA PRO A 394 7.42 -7.80 -1.99
C PRO A 394 6.27 -7.49 -2.96
N ASP A 395 5.83 -6.25 -3.01
CA ASP A 395 4.75 -5.82 -3.88
C ASP A 395 5.18 -5.64 -5.35
N LEU A 396 6.49 -5.58 -5.63
CA LEU A 396 7.05 -5.57 -6.98
C LEU A 396 7.10 -6.95 -7.65
N PHE A 397 7.01 -8.04 -6.88
CA PHE A 397 7.20 -9.39 -7.40
C PHE A 397 6.31 -9.73 -8.62
N PRO A 398 4.99 -9.44 -8.63
CA PRO A 398 4.15 -9.76 -9.78
C PRO A 398 4.59 -9.06 -11.08
N ALA A 399 4.91 -7.77 -11.02
CA ALA A 399 5.34 -7.00 -12.19
C ALA A 399 6.71 -7.49 -12.72
N VAL A 400 7.67 -7.75 -11.82
CA VAL A 400 9.02 -8.15 -12.23
C VAL A 400 9.06 -9.57 -12.80
N ILE A 401 8.35 -10.54 -12.19
CA ILE A 401 8.31 -11.91 -12.71
C ILE A 401 7.57 -11.98 -14.06
N ALA A 402 6.50 -11.21 -14.25
CA ALA A 402 5.80 -11.12 -15.52
C ALA A 402 6.67 -10.43 -16.58
N ALA A 403 7.39 -9.37 -16.21
CA ALA A 403 8.36 -8.72 -17.10
C ALA A 403 9.47 -9.67 -17.56
N CYS A 404 10.03 -10.46 -16.64
CA CYS A 404 11.02 -11.49 -16.98
C CYS A 404 10.43 -12.54 -17.95
N ALA A 405 9.23 -13.05 -17.66
CA ALA A 405 8.53 -14.03 -18.50
C ALA A 405 8.26 -13.49 -19.90
N GLY A 406 7.70 -12.27 -20.01
CA GLY A 406 7.38 -11.64 -21.28
C GLY A 406 8.60 -11.27 -22.15
N ASN A 407 9.76 -11.02 -21.50
CA ASN A 407 11.03 -10.75 -22.21
C ASN A 407 11.91 -11.99 -22.43
N GLY A 408 11.48 -13.19 -21.97
CA GLY A 408 12.25 -14.42 -22.13
C GLY A 408 13.53 -14.43 -21.30
N VAL A 409 13.53 -13.85 -20.10
CA VAL A 409 14.68 -13.73 -19.22
C VAL A 409 14.61 -14.77 -18.09
N ASP A 410 15.57 -15.70 -18.08
CA ASP A 410 15.74 -16.61 -16.95
C ASP A 410 16.15 -15.85 -15.69
N ALA A 411 15.50 -16.15 -14.57
CA ALA A 411 15.73 -15.39 -13.35
C ALA A 411 15.67 -16.23 -12.07
N THR A 412 16.36 -15.75 -11.04
CA THR A 412 16.27 -16.23 -9.66
C THR A 412 15.65 -15.14 -8.80
N PHE A 413 14.61 -15.49 -8.04
CA PHE A 413 13.88 -14.60 -7.16
C PHE A 413 14.06 -15.06 -5.72
N THR A 414 14.41 -14.13 -4.82
CA THR A 414 14.61 -14.37 -3.39
C THR A 414 13.81 -13.37 -2.55
N GLY A 415 13.72 -13.58 -1.23
CA GLY A 415 12.93 -12.71 -0.35
C GLY A 415 11.42 -12.94 -0.48
N LEU A 416 10.98 -14.16 -0.82
CA LEU A 416 9.61 -14.48 -1.20
C LEU A 416 8.72 -14.95 -0.04
N LYS A 417 9.30 -15.21 1.13
CA LYS A 417 8.62 -15.83 2.28
C LYS A 417 7.28 -15.18 2.63
N ASN A 418 7.20 -13.86 2.53
CA ASN A 418 5.99 -13.11 2.88
C ASN A 418 4.92 -13.06 1.77
N LEU A 419 5.18 -13.61 0.59
CA LEU A 419 4.22 -13.58 -0.52
C LEU A 419 3.04 -14.52 -0.30
N SER A 420 3.22 -15.60 0.46
CA SER A 420 2.17 -16.58 0.78
C SER A 420 1.05 -16.03 1.68
N ILE A 421 1.34 -14.96 2.45
CA ILE A 421 0.40 -14.35 3.41
C ILE A 421 -0.16 -13.00 2.93
N LYS A 422 0.07 -12.65 1.65
CA LYS A 422 -0.53 -11.46 1.02
C LYS A 422 -2.01 -11.69 0.66
N GLU A 423 -2.56 -10.87 -0.22
CA GLU A 423 -3.94 -10.96 -0.70
C GLU A 423 -4.26 -12.33 -1.28
N SER A 424 -3.29 -12.89 -2.00
CA SER A 424 -3.24 -14.28 -2.46
C SER A 424 -1.91 -14.91 -2.00
N ASP A 425 -1.69 -16.18 -2.30
CA ASP A 425 -0.34 -16.75 -2.34
C ASP A 425 0.30 -16.34 -3.68
N ARG A 426 0.92 -15.16 -3.71
CA ARG A 426 1.43 -14.54 -4.95
C ARG A 426 2.46 -15.40 -5.66
N LYS A 427 3.33 -16.11 -4.91
CA LYS A 427 4.35 -16.96 -5.49
C LYS A 427 3.71 -18.08 -6.30
N HIS A 428 2.86 -18.89 -5.67
CA HIS A 428 2.21 -20.01 -6.34
C HIS A 428 1.20 -19.56 -7.41
N ALA A 429 0.51 -18.45 -7.19
CA ALA A 429 -0.39 -17.89 -8.19
C ALA A 429 0.35 -17.51 -9.48
N MET A 430 1.45 -16.76 -9.39
CA MET A 430 2.25 -16.40 -10.58
C MET A 430 2.89 -17.62 -11.25
N MET A 431 3.38 -18.60 -10.48
CA MET A 431 3.89 -19.86 -11.03
C MET A 431 2.82 -20.60 -11.84
N ASN A 432 1.61 -20.74 -11.29
CA ASN A 432 0.51 -21.45 -11.95
C ASN A 432 0.09 -20.75 -13.25
N GLU A 433 -0.02 -19.42 -13.23
CA GLU A 433 -0.49 -18.69 -14.41
C GLU A 433 0.57 -18.62 -15.50
N LEU A 434 1.83 -18.35 -15.16
CA LEU A 434 2.91 -18.28 -16.13
C LEU A 434 3.27 -19.65 -16.72
N SER A 435 3.03 -20.75 -16.00
CA SER A 435 3.21 -22.11 -16.55
C SER A 435 2.28 -22.38 -17.75
N LYS A 436 1.11 -21.72 -17.82
CA LYS A 436 0.18 -21.85 -18.97
C LYS A 436 0.77 -21.34 -20.28
N ILE A 437 1.78 -20.45 -20.22
CA ILE A 437 2.48 -19.90 -21.37
C ILE A 437 3.86 -20.53 -21.61
N GLY A 438 4.13 -21.67 -20.97
CA GLY A 438 5.35 -22.45 -21.20
C GLY A 438 6.54 -22.04 -20.33
N ILE A 439 6.33 -21.23 -19.30
CA ILE A 439 7.37 -20.91 -18.31
C ILE A 439 7.49 -22.07 -17.33
N SER A 440 8.72 -22.50 -17.04
CA SER A 440 8.99 -23.56 -16.07
C SER A 440 9.67 -23.01 -14.82
N PHE A 441 9.46 -23.68 -13.70
CA PHE A 441 9.93 -23.23 -12.39
C PHE A 441 10.62 -24.36 -11.63
N GLU A 442 11.66 -23.98 -10.86
CA GLU A 442 12.25 -24.78 -9.79
C GLU A 442 11.91 -24.09 -8.46
N ASP A 443 10.98 -24.64 -7.72
CA ASP A 443 10.60 -24.13 -6.39
C ASP A 443 11.62 -24.62 -5.37
N VAL A 444 12.65 -23.82 -5.11
CA VAL A 444 13.81 -24.19 -4.28
C VAL A 444 13.42 -24.21 -2.80
N SER A 445 12.69 -23.19 -2.37
CA SER A 445 12.21 -23.04 -0.99
C SER A 445 11.08 -22.01 -0.90
N ASP A 446 10.50 -21.83 0.29
CA ASP A 446 9.52 -20.75 0.53
C ASP A 446 10.07 -19.36 0.21
N ASP A 447 11.38 -19.19 0.23
CA ASP A 447 12.08 -17.90 0.05
C ASP A 447 12.79 -17.75 -1.31
N GLU A 448 12.92 -18.82 -2.08
CA GLU A 448 13.64 -18.83 -3.36
C GLU A 448 12.88 -19.56 -4.46
N LEU A 449 12.83 -18.94 -5.64
CA LEU A 449 12.23 -19.47 -6.87
C LEU A 449 13.17 -19.22 -8.04
N LYS A 450 13.37 -20.23 -8.88
CA LYS A 450 14.04 -20.07 -10.18
C LYS A 450 13.03 -20.24 -11.29
N MET A 451 13.12 -19.38 -12.29
CA MET A 451 12.30 -19.36 -13.50
C MET A 451 13.15 -19.59 -14.73
N PHE A 452 12.61 -20.41 -15.64
CA PHE A 452 13.21 -20.72 -16.92
C PHE A 452 12.20 -20.46 -18.03
N CYS A 453 12.57 -19.62 -18.98
CA CYS A 453 11.74 -19.24 -20.09
C CYS A 453 11.90 -20.20 -21.27
N SER A 454 10.80 -20.43 -22.01
CA SER A 454 10.85 -21.11 -23.28
C SER A 454 11.48 -20.22 -24.36
N GLU A 455 12.06 -20.81 -25.40
CA GLU A 455 12.64 -20.03 -26.52
C GLU A 455 11.62 -19.14 -27.22
N LYS A 456 10.35 -19.50 -27.19
CA LYS A 456 9.27 -18.76 -27.81
C LYS A 456 7.99 -18.85 -26.98
N LEU A 457 7.40 -17.70 -26.68
CA LEU A 457 6.08 -17.64 -26.06
C LEU A 457 4.97 -17.98 -27.07
N PRO A 458 3.87 -18.66 -26.63
CA PRO A 458 2.70 -18.88 -27.46
C PRO A 458 1.99 -17.55 -27.77
N TYR A 459 1.21 -17.53 -28.85
CA TYR A 459 0.38 -16.38 -29.20
C TYR A 459 -1.10 -16.79 -29.22
N PHE A 460 -1.96 -16.00 -28.61
CA PHE A 460 -3.39 -16.25 -28.44
C PHE A 460 -4.21 -15.20 -29.20
N SER A 461 -5.20 -15.66 -29.97
CA SER A 461 -6.10 -14.78 -30.72
C SER A 461 -7.34 -14.37 -29.89
N GLU A 462 -8.12 -13.42 -30.42
CA GLU A 462 -9.40 -13.03 -29.81
C GLU A 462 -10.43 -14.18 -29.79
N GLU A 463 -10.34 -15.10 -30.77
CA GLU A 463 -11.22 -16.27 -30.86
C GLU A 463 -10.84 -17.36 -29.86
N ASN A 464 -9.57 -17.40 -29.45
CA ASN A 464 -9.03 -18.37 -28.51
C ASN A 464 -8.09 -17.69 -27.51
N PRO A 465 -8.62 -16.84 -26.62
CA PRO A 465 -7.81 -16.14 -25.64
C PRO A 465 -7.30 -17.10 -24.57
N ILE A 466 -6.12 -16.79 -23.99
CA ILE A 466 -5.68 -17.47 -22.79
C ILE A 466 -6.48 -16.99 -21.59
N ILE A 467 -6.86 -17.91 -20.70
CA ILE A 467 -7.60 -17.57 -19.47
C ILE A 467 -6.63 -17.55 -18.31
N PHE A 468 -6.42 -16.35 -17.73
CA PHE A 468 -5.69 -16.17 -16.48
C PHE A 468 -6.62 -15.96 -15.30
N ASN A 469 -6.25 -16.55 -14.16
CA ASN A 469 -6.88 -16.29 -12.87
C ASN A 469 -6.07 -15.24 -12.10
N ASN A 470 -6.72 -14.21 -11.59
CA ASN A 470 -6.06 -13.18 -10.78
C ASN A 470 -6.09 -13.45 -9.27
N TYR A 471 -6.75 -14.51 -8.83
CA TYR A 471 -6.84 -14.92 -7.41
C TYR A 471 -7.36 -13.80 -6.48
N ASP A 472 -8.22 -12.91 -6.99
CA ASP A 472 -8.69 -11.71 -6.31
C ASP A 472 -7.54 -10.81 -5.80
N ASP A 473 -6.39 -10.85 -6.49
CA ASP A 473 -5.22 -10.01 -6.22
C ASP A 473 -5.00 -9.00 -7.36
N HIS A 474 -5.16 -7.74 -7.04
CA HIS A 474 -5.04 -6.61 -7.97
C HIS A 474 -3.69 -6.55 -8.68
N ARG A 475 -2.59 -6.93 -7.99
CA ARG A 475 -1.24 -6.88 -8.57
C ARG A 475 -1.01 -8.00 -9.58
N ILE A 476 -1.59 -9.18 -9.33
CA ILE A 476 -1.59 -10.29 -10.28
C ILE A 476 -2.42 -9.91 -11.50
N ALA A 477 -3.60 -9.31 -11.29
CA ALA A 477 -4.46 -8.85 -12.38
C ALA A 477 -3.73 -7.87 -13.31
N MET A 478 -3.07 -6.84 -12.74
CA MET A 478 -2.35 -5.84 -13.51
C MET A 478 -1.15 -6.44 -14.26
N ALA A 479 -0.30 -7.22 -13.59
CA ALA A 479 0.88 -7.80 -14.19
C ALA A 479 0.54 -8.77 -15.34
N LEU A 480 -0.38 -9.71 -15.12
CA LEU A 480 -0.76 -10.66 -16.17
C LEU A 480 -1.46 -9.98 -17.36
N SER A 481 -2.18 -8.88 -17.13
CA SER A 481 -2.84 -8.13 -18.22
C SER A 481 -1.85 -7.57 -19.22
N LEU A 482 -0.70 -7.06 -18.75
CA LEU A 482 0.32 -6.46 -19.61
C LEU A 482 1.04 -7.47 -20.49
N LEU A 483 1.04 -8.76 -20.11
CA LEU A 483 1.56 -9.83 -20.97
C LEU A 483 0.83 -9.94 -22.32
N SER A 484 -0.38 -9.37 -22.45
CA SER A 484 -1.09 -9.30 -23.74
C SER A 484 -0.25 -8.64 -24.84
N MET A 485 0.67 -7.74 -24.49
CA MET A 485 1.62 -7.13 -25.41
C MET A 485 2.58 -8.15 -26.07
N LYS A 486 2.80 -9.30 -25.43
CA LYS A 486 3.74 -10.35 -25.86
C LYS A 486 3.05 -11.59 -26.39
N ILE A 487 1.93 -11.97 -25.78
CA ILE A 487 1.27 -13.25 -26.06
C ILE A 487 -0.11 -13.10 -26.75
N GLY A 488 -0.58 -11.89 -27.02
CA GLY A 488 -1.87 -11.64 -27.67
C GLY A 488 -3.02 -11.53 -26.65
N THR A 489 -4.19 -12.11 -26.98
CA THR A 489 -5.42 -11.86 -26.21
C THR A 489 -5.50 -12.68 -24.94
N ILE A 490 -5.79 -11.99 -23.83
CA ILE A 490 -5.97 -12.54 -22.49
C ILE A 490 -7.44 -12.37 -22.07
N SER A 491 -8.01 -13.39 -21.45
CA SER A 491 -9.28 -13.34 -20.75
C SER A 491 -9.07 -13.42 -19.25
N MET A 492 -9.69 -12.52 -18.49
CA MET A 492 -9.59 -12.49 -17.04
C MET A 492 -10.95 -12.23 -16.39
N GLU A 493 -11.33 -13.05 -15.41
CA GLU A 493 -12.50 -12.80 -14.57
C GLU A 493 -12.17 -11.79 -13.47
N ASN A 494 -13.20 -11.09 -12.97
CA ASN A 494 -13.08 -10.14 -11.86
C ASN A 494 -11.92 -9.14 -12.01
N ALA A 495 -11.78 -8.54 -13.21
CA ALA A 495 -10.70 -7.59 -13.49
C ALA A 495 -10.80 -6.30 -12.62
N ASP A 496 -12.00 -5.99 -12.11
CA ASP A 496 -12.27 -4.81 -11.26
C ASP A 496 -11.50 -4.85 -9.92
N VAL A 497 -10.92 -5.99 -9.56
CA VAL A 497 -10.06 -6.13 -8.37
C VAL A 497 -8.91 -5.12 -8.35
N VAL A 498 -8.53 -4.53 -9.48
CA VAL A 498 -7.50 -3.48 -9.58
C VAL A 498 -7.86 -2.22 -8.79
N SER A 499 -9.15 -1.97 -8.54
CA SER A 499 -9.66 -0.84 -7.74
C SER A 499 -9.05 -0.79 -6.34
N LYS A 500 -8.57 -1.92 -5.84
CA LYS A 500 -7.91 -2.03 -4.54
C LYS A 500 -6.65 -1.15 -4.40
N SER A 501 -5.97 -0.82 -5.50
CA SER A 501 -4.79 0.06 -5.49
C SER A 501 -4.69 1.00 -6.69
N TYR A 502 -5.29 0.66 -7.83
CA TYR A 502 -5.25 1.46 -9.05
C TYR A 502 -6.60 1.40 -9.78
N PRO A 503 -7.63 2.13 -9.30
CA PRO A 503 -9.00 2.05 -9.85
C PRO A 503 -9.10 2.31 -11.35
N ASP A 504 -8.30 3.24 -11.88
CA ASP A 504 -8.33 3.64 -13.29
C ASP A 504 -7.37 2.84 -14.18
N PHE A 505 -6.72 1.77 -13.68
CA PHE A 505 -5.69 1.04 -14.43
C PHE A 505 -6.12 0.66 -15.84
N PHE A 506 -7.22 -0.09 -15.97
CA PHE A 506 -7.71 -0.52 -17.29
C PHE A 506 -8.24 0.63 -18.16
N LYS A 507 -8.70 1.71 -17.57
CA LYS A 507 -9.09 2.91 -18.31
C LYS A 507 -7.88 3.62 -18.91
N VAL A 508 -6.78 3.70 -18.14
CA VAL A 508 -5.57 4.40 -18.57
C VAL A 508 -4.79 3.60 -19.61
N ILE A 509 -4.68 2.28 -19.48
CA ILE A 509 -4.00 1.45 -20.50
C ILE A 509 -4.76 1.33 -21.82
N ASN A 510 -6.07 1.62 -21.84
CA ASN A 510 -6.92 1.57 -23.05
C ASN A 510 -7.07 2.96 -23.71
N GLN A 511 -6.47 4.02 -23.20
CA GLN A 511 -6.43 5.36 -23.80
C GLN A 511 -5.35 5.48 -24.87
#